data_2c3095d3f4cc64f041a2a903a1f225e7
#
_entry.id   2c3095d3f4cc64f041a2a903a1f225e7
#
_cell.length_a   1.000
_cell.length_b   1.000
_cell.length_c   1.000
_cell.angle_alpha   90.00
_cell.angle_beta   90.00
_cell.angle_gamma   90.00
#
_symmetry.space_group_name_H-M   'P 1'
#
loop_
_entity.id
_entity.type
_entity.pdbx_description
1 polymer ?
#
loop_
_entity_poly.entity_id
_entity_poly.type
_entity_poly.pdbx_seq_one_letter_code
_entity_poly.pdbx_strand_id
1 'polypeptide(L)'
;MAAHRGRATFYPSGVPRGSGVASPRRGWFNAGMQDFGELAARVREAEIGRSAWLGTPFGRRRMLYADLTASGRALAFVEERVAALLPLYANVHSARSTAGRVMTEAREEARREVAGGVGAGPDDVVLFVGSGATAAVNKLVGLLGLRVPEPLERQYRLSAAIPPEERPVVLAGPYEHHSNELPWLESVAELVEVGLREDGTLDLDDLGRKARAYRHRPLRLGAVSAASNVTGILTDVPAVCRALHREGALACIDYAAAGPYVPIDMHPADPDERIDAVFLSTHKFMGGPGASGVLVASRELFRSRVPERPGGGTVDYVGPGLPSEGCPACGPGAGRLRVDYAAGLAEREEGGTPDILGDVRAGLAFRLRTLLDPRRILAHELVLARSAVARLAARPRIRLLGPLDGPRLPILSFNVEGLHHELVAALLDDLFGVQARAGCSCAGPYGHRLLGIDAARSARYRRLIHRGVLGAKPGWVRISIPYYASAADVDYLLAAVEAVADHGDAFVPLYRLSWRDGTWQPRDGGPRTGAPFHLAEAFDGPGSAGSNSPEAPPDEATLARDRARFREEAAARAGELRARWREAPPAWNRPTGDAEVDALAWFRYVEAEGLTPG
;
A
#
# COMPACT_ATOMS: atom_id res chain seq x y z
N MET A 1 -1.25 34.03 40.71
CA MET A 1 -2.69 33.87 40.94
C MET A 1 -3.27 32.98 39.87
N ALA A 2 -3.58 31.75 40.22
CA ALA A 2 -4.07 30.71 39.34
C ALA A 2 -5.57 30.88 39.06
N ALA A 3 -5.97 30.74 37.80
CA ALA A 3 -7.39 30.58 37.44
C ALA A 3 -7.55 29.34 36.59
N HIS A 4 -7.99 28.26 37.23
CA HIS A 4 -8.60 27.11 36.58
C HIS A 4 -9.84 27.56 35.79
N ARG A 5 -9.87 27.24 34.48
CA ARG A 5 -11.13 27.24 33.73
C ARG A 5 -11.46 25.83 33.27
N GLY A 6 -12.56 25.33 33.81
CA GLY A 6 -13.10 24.02 33.51
C GLY A 6 -13.51 23.87 32.04
N ARG A 7 -13.27 22.68 31.49
CA ARG A 7 -13.76 22.25 30.19
C ARG A 7 -15.26 21.98 30.28
N ALA A 8 -16.07 22.83 29.67
CA ALA A 8 -17.47 22.53 29.41
C ALA A 8 -17.58 21.68 28.15
N THR A 9 -18.03 20.45 28.32
CA THR A 9 -18.44 19.56 27.20
C THR A 9 -19.83 20.02 26.75
N PHE A 10 -19.90 20.71 25.63
CA PHE A 10 -21.14 21.00 24.93
C PHE A 10 -21.49 19.88 23.96
N TYR A 11 -22.42 18.99 24.33
CA TYR A 11 -23.18 18.18 23.39
C TYR A 11 -24.64 18.68 23.44
N PRO A 12 -25.26 19.05 22.32
CA PRO A 12 -26.68 19.38 22.31
C PRO A 12 -27.48 18.08 22.49
N SER A 13 -28.26 18.05 23.57
CA SER A 13 -29.33 17.07 23.80
C SER A 13 -30.50 17.41 22.88
N GLY A 14 -30.75 16.59 21.86
CA GLY A 14 -31.97 16.71 21.06
C GLY A 14 -31.83 16.41 19.58
N VAL A 15 -31.43 15.19 19.22
CA VAL A 15 -31.65 14.65 17.86
C VAL A 15 -32.65 13.50 18.00
N PRO A 16 -33.74 13.45 17.19
CA PRO A 16 -34.69 12.33 17.25
C PRO A 16 -34.01 11.03 16.84
N ARG A 17 -34.13 10.02 17.68
CA ARG A 17 -33.63 8.66 17.37
C ARG A 17 -34.51 8.03 16.29
N GLY A 18 -34.04 7.99 15.06
CA GLY A 18 -34.56 7.11 14.01
C GLY A 18 -34.39 5.65 14.44
N SER A 19 -35.49 4.91 14.39
CA SER A 19 -35.59 3.49 14.74
C SER A 19 -34.66 2.64 13.84
N GLY A 20 -33.67 1.95 14.44
CA GLY A 20 -32.93 0.90 13.76
C GLY A 20 -31.42 0.82 14.00
N VAL A 21 -30.82 1.71 14.81
CA VAL A 21 -29.39 1.58 15.17
C VAL A 21 -29.29 0.81 16.48
N ALA A 22 -28.58 -0.32 16.44
CA ALA A 22 -28.26 -1.12 17.61
C ALA A 22 -27.68 -0.21 18.72
N SER A 23 -28.11 -0.47 19.98
CA SER A 23 -27.65 0.19 21.21
C SER A 23 -26.14 0.50 21.16
N PRO A 24 -25.68 1.70 21.60
CA PRO A 24 -24.26 2.00 21.61
C PRO A 24 -23.53 0.97 22.46
N ARG A 25 -22.76 0.10 21.83
CA ARG A 25 -21.84 -0.82 22.52
C ARG A 25 -20.90 0.06 23.37
N ARG A 26 -20.68 -0.32 24.62
CA ARG A 26 -19.69 0.30 25.53
C ARG A 26 -18.41 0.56 24.72
N GLY A 27 -17.77 1.74 24.94
CA GLY A 27 -16.66 2.23 24.13
C GLY A 27 -15.68 1.14 23.68
N TRP A 28 -15.34 1.16 22.40
CA TRP A 28 -14.50 0.14 21.76
C TRP A 28 -13.17 -0.08 22.49
N PHE A 29 -12.60 0.99 23.06
CA PHE A 29 -11.37 0.96 23.84
C PHE A 29 -11.58 1.69 25.16
N ASN A 30 -11.47 0.97 26.28
CA ASN A 30 -11.55 1.53 27.62
C ASN A 30 -10.13 1.87 28.13
N ALA A 31 -10.02 2.92 28.95
CA ALA A 31 -8.75 3.38 29.53
C ALA A 31 -7.97 2.34 30.39
N GLY A 32 -8.57 1.19 30.67
CA GLY A 32 -7.94 0.09 31.41
C GLY A 32 -7.47 -1.09 30.54
N MET A 33 -7.70 -1.08 29.21
CA MET A 33 -7.24 -2.16 28.35
C MET A 33 -5.73 -2.01 28.09
N GLN A 34 -4.95 -2.90 28.67
CA GLN A 34 -3.49 -2.93 28.49
C GLN A 34 -3.01 -4.19 27.78
N ASP A 35 -3.85 -5.21 27.64
CA ASP A 35 -3.46 -6.44 26.95
C ASP A 35 -3.54 -6.28 25.43
N PHE A 36 -2.41 -6.61 24.75
CA PHE A 36 -2.33 -6.54 23.28
C PHE A 36 -3.31 -7.52 22.62
N GLY A 37 -3.49 -8.71 23.20
CA GLY A 37 -4.41 -9.72 22.67
C GLY A 37 -5.86 -9.24 22.65
N GLU A 38 -6.30 -8.56 23.72
CA GLU A 38 -7.63 -7.96 23.78
C GLU A 38 -7.81 -6.84 22.74
N LEU A 39 -6.81 -5.96 22.60
CA LEU A 39 -6.85 -4.87 21.61
C LEU A 39 -6.87 -5.44 20.17
N ALA A 40 -6.06 -6.43 19.87
CA ALA A 40 -6.04 -7.12 18.59
C ALA A 40 -7.38 -7.83 18.30
N ALA A 41 -7.99 -8.48 19.33
CA ALA A 41 -9.31 -9.09 19.19
C ALA A 41 -10.39 -8.05 18.86
N ARG A 42 -10.35 -6.87 19.46
CA ARG A 42 -11.28 -5.76 19.17
C ARG A 42 -11.13 -5.24 17.74
N VAL A 43 -9.89 -5.12 17.23
CA VAL A 43 -9.65 -4.76 15.83
C VAL A 43 -10.25 -5.82 14.91
N ARG A 44 -10.05 -7.11 15.20
CA ARG A 44 -10.60 -8.23 14.45
C ARG A 44 -12.13 -8.24 14.44
N GLU A 45 -12.77 -8.00 15.57
CA GLU A 45 -14.23 -7.90 15.70
C GLU A 45 -14.83 -6.70 14.94
N ALA A 46 -14.07 -5.60 14.87
CA ALA A 46 -14.50 -4.37 14.20
C ALA A 46 -14.28 -4.38 12.69
N GLU A 47 -13.56 -5.36 12.14
CA GLU A 47 -13.28 -5.43 10.70
C GLU A 47 -14.57 -5.59 9.90
N ILE A 48 -14.87 -4.61 9.05
CA ILE A 48 -16.04 -4.62 8.19
C ILE A 48 -15.83 -5.64 7.06
N GLY A 49 -16.81 -6.53 6.91
CA GLY A 49 -16.79 -7.57 5.89
C GLY A 49 -15.92 -8.79 6.24
N ARG A 50 -15.41 -8.88 7.49
CA ARG A 50 -14.75 -10.09 7.96
C ARG A 50 -15.69 -11.29 7.83
N SER A 51 -15.20 -12.35 7.17
CA SER A 51 -15.96 -13.59 6.96
C SER A 51 -17.26 -13.42 6.15
N ALA A 52 -17.37 -12.37 5.33
CA ALA A 52 -18.46 -12.22 4.38
C ALA A 52 -18.52 -13.43 3.43
N TRP A 53 -19.73 -13.78 2.99
CA TRP A 53 -19.90 -14.86 2.03
C TRP A 53 -19.55 -14.40 0.61
N LEU A 54 -18.71 -15.18 -0.05
CA LEU A 54 -18.38 -15.03 -1.47
C LEU A 54 -19.01 -16.20 -2.25
N GLY A 55 -19.63 -15.91 -3.38
CA GLY A 55 -20.06 -16.93 -4.34
C GLY A 55 -18.90 -17.33 -5.24
N THR A 56 -18.57 -18.60 -5.29
CA THR A 56 -17.46 -19.14 -6.11
C THR A 56 -17.96 -20.29 -6.98
N PRO A 57 -17.20 -20.74 -7.99
CA PRO A 57 -17.55 -21.90 -8.81
C PRO A 57 -17.72 -23.20 -8.01
N PHE A 58 -17.15 -23.25 -6.81
CA PHE A 58 -17.23 -24.42 -5.91
C PHE A 58 -18.23 -24.21 -4.75
N GLY A 59 -19.15 -23.25 -4.89
CA GLY A 59 -20.11 -22.89 -3.86
C GLY A 59 -19.68 -21.67 -3.03
N ARG A 60 -20.45 -21.37 -1.96
CA ARG A 60 -20.16 -20.20 -1.12
C ARG A 60 -18.95 -20.45 -0.23
N ARG A 61 -18.09 -19.43 -0.11
CA ARG A 61 -16.89 -19.44 0.76
C ARG A 61 -16.91 -18.24 1.68
N ARG A 62 -16.38 -18.39 2.90
CA ARG A 62 -16.15 -17.26 3.82
C ARG A 62 -14.88 -16.52 3.42
N MET A 63 -14.99 -15.21 3.25
CA MET A 63 -13.84 -14.38 2.91
C MET A 63 -12.80 -14.37 4.03
N LEU A 64 -11.53 -14.62 3.67
CA LEU A 64 -10.35 -14.31 4.47
C LEU A 64 -9.45 -13.37 3.67
N TYR A 65 -9.38 -12.11 4.10
CA TYR A 65 -8.60 -11.11 3.39
C TYR A 65 -7.11 -11.20 3.78
N ALA A 66 -6.26 -11.48 2.81
CA ALA A 66 -4.83 -11.70 2.98
C ALA A 66 -3.95 -10.80 2.09
N ASP A 67 -4.47 -9.64 1.61
CA ASP A 67 -3.72 -8.66 0.80
C ASP A 67 -3.57 -7.29 1.50
N LEU A 68 -3.30 -7.30 2.81
CA LEU A 68 -3.16 -6.09 3.63
C LEU A 68 -1.99 -5.18 3.19
N THR A 69 -0.96 -5.75 2.57
CA THR A 69 0.14 -4.97 2.00
C THR A 69 -0.34 -4.05 0.86
N ALA A 70 -1.44 -4.37 0.20
CA ALA A 70 -2.05 -3.51 -0.82
C ALA A 70 -2.99 -2.47 -0.21
N SER A 71 -3.84 -2.87 0.75
CA SER A 71 -4.77 -1.96 1.46
C SER A 71 -5.15 -2.56 2.81
N GLY A 72 -5.24 -1.72 3.83
CA GLY A 72 -5.85 -2.07 5.11
C GLY A 72 -7.35 -2.37 4.97
N ARG A 73 -8.00 -2.71 6.10
CA ARG A 73 -9.44 -2.95 6.16
C ARG A 73 -10.15 -1.83 6.89
N ALA A 74 -11.39 -1.56 6.50
CA ALA A 74 -12.27 -0.64 7.20
C ALA A 74 -12.69 -1.22 8.55
N LEU A 75 -12.82 -0.36 9.56
CA LEU A 75 -13.22 -0.73 10.92
C LEU A 75 -14.49 0.01 11.32
N ALA A 76 -15.46 -0.69 11.87
CA ALA A 76 -16.77 -0.15 12.21
C ALA A 76 -16.67 1.12 13.08
N PHE A 77 -15.85 1.13 14.12
CA PHE A 77 -15.71 2.31 14.98
C PHE A 77 -15.04 3.51 14.30
N VAL A 78 -14.20 3.29 13.27
CA VAL A 78 -13.61 4.38 12.47
C VAL A 78 -14.69 4.99 11.57
N GLU A 79 -15.46 4.14 10.87
CA GLU A 79 -16.56 4.61 10.01
C GLU A 79 -17.64 5.31 10.80
N GLU A 80 -18.00 4.84 12.01
CA GLU A 80 -18.93 5.50 12.93
C GLU A 80 -18.43 6.92 13.31
N ARG A 81 -17.12 7.07 13.55
CA ARG A 81 -16.54 8.39 13.89
C ARG A 81 -16.52 9.33 12.69
N VAL A 82 -16.18 8.85 11.51
CA VAL A 82 -16.22 9.64 10.28
C VAL A 82 -17.67 10.04 9.97
N ALA A 83 -18.63 9.12 10.06
CA ALA A 83 -20.04 9.40 9.84
C ALA A 83 -20.59 10.44 10.83
N ALA A 84 -20.12 10.43 12.08
CA ALA A 84 -20.53 11.41 13.11
C ALA A 84 -20.08 12.85 12.80
N LEU A 85 -19.10 13.06 11.91
CA LEU A 85 -18.68 14.39 11.47
C LEU A 85 -19.53 14.94 10.31
N LEU A 86 -20.20 14.07 9.54
CA LEU A 86 -20.95 14.48 8.34
C LEU A 86 -22.01 15.57 8.60
N PRO A 87 -22.78 15.57 9.69
CA PRO A 87 -23.74 16.64 9.98
C PRO A 87 -23.11 18.04 10.12
N LEU A 88 -21.80 18.10 10.44
CA LEU A 88 -21.04 19.34 10.59
C LEU A 88 -20.00 19.52 9.48
N TYR A 89 -20.10 18.75 8.39
CA TYR A 89 -19.14 18.84 7.30
C TYR A 89 -19.16 20.23 6.66
N ALA A 90 -18.01 20.89 6.64
CA ALA A 90 -17.79 22.20 6.02
C ALA A 90 -16.34 22.35 5.58
N ASN A 91 -16.08 23.33 4.70
CA ASN A 91 -14.73 23.64 4.23
C ASN A 91 -13.88 24.22 5.38
N VAL A 92 -12.63 23.76 5.50
CA VAL A 92 -11.65 24.19 6.52
C VAL A 92 -11.17 25.64 6.33
N HIS A 93 -11.32 26.24 5.14
CA HIS A 93 -11.03 27.64 4.91
C HIS A 93 -12.09 28.60 5.52
N SER A 94 -13.13 28.07 6.16
CA SER A 94 -14.22 28.82 6.79
C SER A 94 -14.21 28.70 8.31
N ALA A 95 -13.06 28.79 8.96
CA ALA A 95 -12.88 28.58 10.40
C ALA A 95 -13.69 29.54 11.30
N ARG A 96 -14.28 30.59 10.76
CA ARG A 96 -15.19 31.52 11.50
C ARG A 96 -16.57 30.94 11.77
N SER A 97 -17.05 30.00 10.94
CA SER A 97 -18.29 29.29 11.19
C SER A 97 -18.08 28.12 12.14
N THR A 98 -19.10 27.72 12.89
CA THR A 98 -19.00 26.60 13.82
C THR A 98 -18.61 25.29 13.11
N ALA A 99 -19.27 24.99 12.00
CA ALA A 99 -18.98 23.79 11.22
C ALA A 99 -17.55 23.82 10.65
N GLY A 100 -17.13 24.94 10.02
CA GLY A 100 -15.77 25.08 9.51
C GLY A 100 -14.70 24.95 10.59
N ARG A 101 -14.96 25.51 11.80
CA ARG A 101 -14.04 25.35 12.93
C ARG A 101 -13.92 23.90 13.38
N VAL A 102 -15.03 23.18 13.53
CA VAL A 102 -15.02 21.76 13.92
C VAL A 102 -14.21 20.92 12.93
N MET A 103 -14.42 21.14 11.63
CA MET A 103 -13.67 20.40 10.61
C MET A 103 -12.18 20.76 10.59
N THR A 104 -11.85 22.05 10.79
CA THR A 104 -10.45 22.50 10.91
C THR A 104 -9.77 21.88 12.14
N GLU A 105 -10.42 21.91 13.29
CA GLU A 105 -9.89 21.32 14.53
C GLU A 105 -9.69 19.81 14.40
N ALA A 106 -10.65 19.08 13.81
CA ALA A 106 -10.54 17.64 13.57
C ALA A 106 -9.37 17.30 12.64
N ARG A 107 -9.18 18.09 11.58
CA ARG A 107 -8.06 17.91 10.64
C ARG A 107 -6.72 18.21 11.30
N GLU A 108 -6.61 19.28 12.08
CA GLU A 108 -5.38 19.61 12.79
C GLU A 108 -5.08 18.62 13.93
N GLU A 109 -6.11 18.01 14.55
CA GLU A 109 -5.91 16.89 15.47
C GLU A 109 -5.35 15.68 14.73
N ALA A 110 -5.87 15.34 13.55
CA ALA A 110 -5.34 14.28 12.72
C ALA A 110 -3.86 14.52 12.35
N ARG A 111 -3.49 15.77 12.02
CA ARG A 111 -2.09 16.15 11.75
C ARG A 111 -1.20 15.91 12.97
N ARG A 112 -1.67 16.24 14.17
CA ARG A 112 -0.93 15.99 15.43
C ARG A 112 -0.79 14.49 15.73
N GLU A 113 -1.83 13.69 15.48
CA GLU A 113 -1.76 12.23 15.64
C GLU A 113 -0.72 11.60 14.69
N VAL A 114 -0.66 12.08 13.45
CA VAL A 114 0.38 11.66 12.50
C VAL A 114 1.77 12.07 12.98
N ALA A 115 1.94 13.35 13.32
CA ALA A 115 3.23 13.88 13.80
C ALA A 115 3.75 13.09 15.01
N GLY A 116 2.89 12.89 16.02
CA GLY A 116 3.25 12.10 17.21
C GLY A 116 3.55 10.62 16.88
N GLY A 117 2.81 10.06 15.92
CA GLY A 117 2.97 8.66 15.51
C GLY A 117 4.26 8.37 14.72
N VAL A 118 4.93 9.39 14.20
CA VAL A 118 6.23 9.28 13.50
C VAL A 118 7.39 9.92 14.26
N GLY A 119 7.14 10.46 15.46
CA GLY A 119 8.17 11.16 16.23
C GLY A 119 8.64 12.46 15.56
N ALA A 120 7.74 13.18 14.87
CA ALA A 120 8.08 14.44 14.22
C ALA A 120 8.40 15.53 15.22
N GLY A 121 9.43 16.33 14.94
CA GLY A 121 9.85 17.48 15.71
C GLY A 121 9.19 18.80 15.28
N PRO A 122 9.52 19.92 15.94
CA PRO A 122 8.94 21.24 15.64
C PRO A 122 9.34 21.78 14.27
N ASP A 123 10.42 21.29 13.70
CA ASP A 123 10.92 21.69 12.39
C ASP A 123 10.49 20.75 11.27
N ASP A 124 9.62 19.78 11.57
CA ASP A 124 9.04 18.91 10.56
C ASP A 124 7.66 19.42 10.12
N VAL A 125 7.37 19.20 8.86
CA VAL A 125 6.09 19.57 8.24
C VAL A 125 5.34 18.31 7.86
N VAL A 126 4.14 18.15 8.39
CA VAL A 126 3.21 17.08 7.99
C VAL A 126 2.31 17.60 6.89
N LEU A 127 2.33 16.97 5.74
CA LEU A 127 1.45 17.26 4.61
C LEU A 127 0.52 16.08 4.34
N PHE A 128 -0.77 16.37 4.22
CA PHE A 128 -1.72 15.45 3.63
C PHE A 128 -1.66 15.60 2.12
N VAL A 129 -1.44 14.47 1.44
CA VAL A 129 -1.26 14.43 -0.01
C VAL A 129 -2.20 13.36 -0.60
N GLY A 130 -2.42 13.36 -1.91
CA GLY A 130 -3.40 12.47 -2.55
C GLY A 130 -3.16 10.97 -2.30
N SER A 131 -2.79 10.22 -3.33
CA SER A 131 -2.78 8.74 -3.34
C SER A 131 -1.55 8.14 -2.63
N GLY A 132 -1.57 8.04 -1.31
CA GLY A 132 -0.57 7.34 -0.51
C GLY A 132 0.86 7.83 -0.69
N ALA A 133 1.84 6.97 -0.48
CA ALA A 133 3.26 7.28 -0.63
C ALA A 133 3.64 7.72 -2.06
N THR A 134 2.92 7.26 -3.08
CA THR A 134 3.14 7.74 -4.47
C THR A 134 2.99 9.26 -4.56
N ALA A 135 1.92 9.82 -3.97
CA ALA A 135 1.73 11.26 -3.95
C ALA A 135 2.78 11.95 -3.06
N ALA A 136 3.18 11.33 -1.95
CA ALA A 136 4.19 11.86 -1.04
C ALA A 136 5.58 11.98 -1.69
N VAL A 137 6.04 10.94 -2.39
CA VAL A 137 7.32 10.96 -3.13
C VAL A 137 7.25 12.00 -4.26
N ASN A 138 6.17 12.02 -5.05
CA ASN A 138 5.99 13.01 -6.11
C ASN A 138 5.96 14.43 -5.57
N LYS A 139 5.34 14.65 -4.40
CA LYS A 139 5.35 15.95 -3.71
C LYS A 139 6.76 16.37 -3.34
N LEU A 140 7.57 15.47 -2.78
CA LEU A 140 8.96 15.78 -2.43
C LEU A 140 9.82 16.07 -3.68
N VAL A 141 9.67 15.29 -4.76
CA VAL A 141 10.34 15.57 -6.06
C VAL A 141 10.01 16.97 -6.56
N GLY A 142 8.74 17.38 -6.45
CA GLY A 142 8.29 18.73 -6.80
C GLY A 142 8.86 19.81 -5.88
N LEU A 143 8.84 19.61 -4.56
CA LEU A 143 9.39 20.55 -3.56
C LEU A 143 10.89 20.79 -3.75
N LEU A 144 11.62 19.74 -4.14
CA LEU A 144 13.06 19.81 -4.44
C LEU A 144 13.36 20.40 -5.83
N GLY A 145 12.32 20.64 -6.66
CA GLY A 145 12.46 21.20 -8.00
C GLY A 145 13.13 20.25 -8.99
N LEU A 146 13.01 18.94 -8.79
CA LEU A 146 13.72 17.93 -9.59
C LEU A 146 12.98 17.51 -10.86
N ARG A 147 11.72 17.92 -11.04
CA ARG A 147 10.90 17.50 -12.18
C ARG A 147 10.93 18.51 -13.32
N VAL A 148 11.30 18.05 -14.50
CA VAL A 148 11.08 18.74 -15.76
C VAL A 148 9.93 18.03 -16.48
N PRO A 149 8.86 18.77 -16.93
CA PRO A 149 7.81 18.15 -17.72
C PRO A 149 8.35 17.57 -19.03
N GLU A 150 7.99 16.32 -19.34
CA GLU A 150 8.49 15.59 -20.53
C GLU A 150 8.34 16.37 -21.84
N PRO A 151 7.22 17.07 -22.11
CA PRO A 151 7.12 17.87 -23.35
C PRO A 151 8.18 18.97 -23.45
N LEU A 152 8.53 19.60 -22.32
CA LEU A 152 9.60 20.61 -22.27
C LEU A 152 10.98 19.98 -22.41
N GLU A 153 11.20 18.84 -21.77
CA GLU A 153 12.45 18.08 -21.91
C GLU A 153 12.65 17.67 -23.38
N ARG A 154 11.64 17.09 -24.01
CA ARG A 154 11.72 16.67 -25.42
C ARG A 154 11.97 17.84 -26.38
N GLN A 155 11.34 19.01 -26.12
CA GLN A 155 11.46 20.19 -26.98
C GLN A 155 12.77 20.94 -26.77
N TYR A 156 13.16 21.16 -25.51
CA TYR A 156 14.25 22.09 -25.16
C TYR A 156 15.47 21.40 -24.57
N ARG A 157 15.41 20.09 -24.25
CA ARG A 157 16.50 19.33 -23.62
C ARG A 157 17.03 20.01 -22.35
N LEU A 158 16.13 20.43 -21.46
CA LEU A 158 16.46 21.25 -20.28
C LEU A 158 17.42 20.52 -19.35
N SER A 159 17.29 19.21 -19.19
CA SER A 159 18.21 18.41 -18.38
C SER A 159 19.63 18.37 -18.95
N ALA A 160 19.81 18.56 -20.26
CA ALA A 160 21.15 18.64 -20.86
C ALA A 160 21.88 19.94 -20.53
N ALA A 161 21.14 20.99 -20.10
CA ALA A 161 21.74 22.23 -19.63
C ALA A 161 22.33 22.12 -18.20
N ILE A 162 22.01 21.04 -17.48
CA ILE A 162 22.57 20.76 -16.16
C ILE A 162 23.80 19.84 -16.34
N PRO A 163 25.02 20.33 -16.04
CA PRO A 163 26.22 19.51 -16.13
C PRO A 163 26.06 18.22 -15.31
N PRO A 164 26.59 17.08 -15.75
CA PRO A 164 26.44 15.82 -15.03
C PRO A 164 26.89 15.88 -13.57
N GLU A 165 27.94 16.64 -13.28
CA GLU A 165 28.50 16.86 -11.93
C GLU A 165 27.62 17.74 -11.04
N GLU A 166 26.70 18.52 -11.62
CA GLU A 166 25.76 19.38 -10.89
C GLU A 166 24.39 18.70 -10.71
N ARG A 167 24.15 17.53 -11.33
CA ARG A 167 22.88 16.82 -11.16
C ARG A 167 22.77 16.27 -9.74
N PRO A 168 21.60 16.38 -9.11
CA PRO A 168 21.29 15.66 -7.89
C PRO A 168 21.48 14.15 -8.05
N VAL A 169 21.73 13.44 -6.95
CA VAL A 169 21.85 11.98 -6.93
C VAL A 169 20.87 11.39 -5.94
N VAL A 170 20.18 10.35 -6.36
CA VAL A 170 19.30 9.55 -5.53
C VAL A 170 19.84 8.12 -5.43
N LEU A 171 20.16 7.71 -4.20
CA LEU A 171 20.57 6.35 -3.89
C LEU A 171 19.31 5.54 -3.57
N ALA A 172 18.86 4.73 -4.51
CA ALA A 172 17.66 3.91 -4.36
C ALA A 172 17.96 2.58 -3.68
N GLY A 173 17.09 2.14 -2.78
CA GLY A 173 17.17 0.81 -2.18
C GLY A 173 17.02 -0.31 -3.22
N PRO A 174 17.42 -1.54 -2.90
CA PRO A 174 17.46 -2.64 -3.87
C PRO A 174 16.10 -3.33 -4.08
N TYR A 175 15.09 -3.02 -3.27
CA TYR A 175 13.76 -3.63 -3.31
C TYR A 175 12.64 -2.58 -3.28
N GLU A 176 12.87 -1.45 -3.95
CA GLU A 176 11.91 -0.36 -3.97
C GLU A 176 10.61 -0.74 -4.69
N HIS A 177 9.51 -0.21 -4.17
CA HIS A 177 8.27 -0.16 -4.92
C HIS A 177 8.38 0.90 -6.03
N HIS A 178 7.76 0.69 -7.19
CA HIS A 178 7.76 1.65 -8.29
C HIS A 178 7.40 3.09 -7.87
N SER A 179 6.60 3.26 -6.80
CA SER A 179 6.26 4.59 -6.26
C SER A 179 7.44 5.32 -5.66
N ASN A 180 8.46 4.59 -5.17
CA ASN A 180 9.70 5.16 -4.64
C ASN A 180 10.90 4.97 -5.60
N GLU A 181 10.66 4.59 -6.83
CA GLU A 181 11.67 4.42 -7.88
C GLU A 181 11.38 5.33 -9.07
N LEU A 182 10.20 5.20 -9.69
CA LEU A 182 9.87 5.89 -10.94
C LEU A 182 9.87 7.43 -10.81
N PRO A 183 9.37 8.07 -9.74
CA PRO A 183 9.41 9.53 -9.63
C PRO A 183 10.83 10.11 -9.63
N TRP A 184 11.80 9.37 -9.10
CA TRP A 184 13.20 9.74 -9.12
C TRP A 184 13.84 9.48 -10.49
N LEU A 185 13.52 8.35 -11.12
CA LEU A 185 13.97 7.99 -12.46
C LEU A 185 13.51 9.02 -13.50
N GLU A 186 12.28 9.53 -13.37
CA GLU A 186 11.67 10.55 -14.25
C GLU A 186 11.97 11.98 -13.78
N SER A 187 13.08 12.17 -13.05
CA SER A 187 13.58 13.47 -12.60
C SER A 187 14.90 13.83 -13.26
N VAL A 188 15.43 15.02 -12.99
CA VAL A 188 16.77 15.41 -13.45
C VAL A 188 17.91 14.76 -12.63
N ALA A 189 17.58 14.05 -11.56
CA ALA A 189 18.55 13.37 -10.72
C ALA A 189 19.13 12.12 -11.39
N GLU A 190 20.35 11.78 -11.04
CA GLU A 190 20.94 10.49 -11.35
C GLU A 190 20.45 9.47 -10.31
N LEU A 191 19.76 8.42 -10.76
CA LEU A 191 19.30 7.33 -9.90
C LEU A 191 20.37 6.24 -9.84
N VAL A 192 20.84 5.93 -8.64
CA VAL A 192 21.89 4.95 -8.38
C VAL A 192 21.35 3.87 -7.45
N GLU A 193 21.22 2.67 -7.95
CA GLU A 193 20.73 1.54 -7.16
C GLU A 193 21.79 1.05 -6.17
N VAL A 194 21.39 0.78 -4.93
CA VAL A 194 22.22 0.16 -3.87
C VAL A 194 22.09 -1.36 -3.96
N GLY A 195 23.19 -2.08 -3.72
CA GLY A 195 23.23 -3.53 -3.79
C GLY A 195 22.47 -4.24 -2.67
N LEU A 196 22.29 -5.56 -2.88
CA LEU A 196 21.82 -6.50 -1.84
C LEU A 196 23.02 -7.31 -1.33
N ARG A 197 23.00 -7.62 -0.04
CA ARG A 197 23.87 -8.64 0.56
C ARG A 197 23.36 -10.04 0.22
N GLU A 198 24.16 -11.05 0.49
CA GLU A 198 23.79 -12.46 0.27
C GLU A 198 22.56 -12.87 1.10
N ASP A 199 22.39 -12.30 2.28
CA ASP A 199 21.22 -12.49 3.15
C ASP A 199 19.96 -11.73 2.67
N GLY A 200 20.04 -11.04 1.52
CA GLY A 200 18.95 -10.29 0.90
C GLY A 200 18.60 -8.98 1.59
N THR A 201 19.39 -8.51 2.54
CA THR A 201 19.28 -7.18 3.13
C THR A 201 19.99 -6.15 2.27
N LEU A 202 19.70 -4.86 2.48
CA LEU A 202 20.40 -3.76 1.83
C LEU A 202 21.89 -3.76 2.21
N ASP A 203 22.77 -3.64 1.22
CA ASP A 203 24.22 -3.57 1.43
C ASP A 203 24.62 -2.17 1.92
N LEU A 204 24.79 -2.03 3.24
CA LEU A 204 25.20 -0.78 3.88
C LEU A 204 26.60 -0.32 3.48
N ASP A 205 27.50 -1.25 3.18
CA ASP A 205 28.86 -0.91 2.71
C ASP A 205 28.80 -0.33 1.31
N ASP A 206 27.97 -0.91 0.44
CA ASP A 206 27.75 -0.39 -0.92
C ASP A 206 27.08 1.00 -0.86
N LEU A 207 26.05 1.17 0.01
CA LEU A 207 25.41 2.46 0.24
C LEU A 207 26.45 3.52 0.64
N GLY A 208 27.29 3.23 1.63
CA GLY A 208 28.33 4.15 2.10
C GLY A 208 29.37 4.48 1.03
N ARG A 209 29.84 3.47 0.27
CA ARG A 209 30.76 3.68 -0.86
C ARG A 209 30.15 4.59 -1.93
N LYS A 210 28.90 4.35 -2.32
CA LYS A 210 28.17 5.15 -3.31
C LYS A 210 27.90 6.56 -2.80
N ALA A 211 27.41 6.71 -1.58
CA ALA A 211 27.19 8.03 -0.98
C ALA A 211 28.49 8.88 -0.98
N ARG A 212 29.62 8.26 -0.62
CA ARG A 212 30.94 8.90 -0.66
C ARG A 212 31.40 9.26 -2.07
N ALA A 213 31.19 8.38 -3.05
CA ALA A 213 31.58 8.64 -4.43
C ALA A 213 30.87 9.87 -5.02
N TYR A 214 29.63 10.12 -4.60
CA TYR A 214 28.82 11.25 -5.05
C TYR A 214 28.84 12.45 -4.10
N ARG A 215 29.71 12.49 -3.08
CA ARG A 215 29.72 13.57 -2.09
C ARG A 215 29.96 14.99 -2.66
N HIS A 216 30.50 15.08 -3.88
CA HIS A 216 30.71 16.34 -4.60
C HIS A 216 29.44 16.91 -5.23
N ARG A 217 28.35 16.13 -5.32
CA ARG A 217 27.09 16.56 -5.91
C ARG A 217 26.31 17.51 -5.00
N PRO A 218 25.59 18.50 -5.55
CA PRO A 218 24.94 19.56 -4.77
C PRO A 218 23.79 19.07 -3.88
N LEU A 219 23.07 18.03 -4.33
CA LEU A 219 22.00 17.38 -3.58
C LEU A 219 22.15 15.87 -3.70
N ARG A 220 22.17 15.21 -2.57
CA ARG A 220 22.25 13.75 -2.46
C ARG A 220 21.21 13.29 -1.46
N LEU A 221 20.48 12.25 -1.80
CA LEU A 221 19.54 11.62 -0.88
C LEU A 221 19.47 10.11 -1.09
N GLY A 222 19.17 9.40 -0.02
CA GLY A 222 18.75 7.99 -0.09
C GLY A 222 17.24 7.92 -0.15
N ALA A 223 16.68 7.17 -1.09
CA ALA A 223 15.27 6.82 -1.19
C ALA A 223 15.13 5.34 -0.92
N VAL A 224 14.80 4.97 0.33
CA VAL A 224 14.90 3.58 0.81
C VAL A 224 13.60 3.15 1.48
N SER A 225 13.10 1.96 1.12
CA SER A 225 11.95 1.34 1.78
C SER A 225 12.33 0.74 3.13
N ALA A 226 11.54 1.04 4.17
CA ALA A 226 11.70 0.49 5.52
C ALA A 226 11.41 -1.01 5.59
N ALA A 227 10.63 -1.54 4.64
CA ALA A 227 10.43 -2.98 4.44
C ALA A 227 10.08 -3.26 2.99
N SER A 228 10.52 -4.43 2.49
CA SER A 228 10.10 -4.91 1.18
C SER A 228 8.61 -5.28 1.17
N ASN A 229 7.86 -4.71 0.23
CA ASN A 229 6.46 -5.08 -0.01
C ASN A 229 6.31 -6.46 -0.68
N VAL A 230 7.39 -7.11 -1.05
CA VAL A 230 7.43 -8.45 -1.67
C VAL A 230 7.78 -9.51 -0.64
N THR A 231 8.92 -9.36 0.04
CA THR A 231 9.47 -10.38 0.93
C THR A 231 9.23 -10.09 2.41
N GLY A 232 8.77 -8.88 2.75
CA GLY A 232 8.60 -8.45 4.13
C GLY A 232 9.90 -8.13 4.87
N ILE A 233 11.08 -8.35 4.27
CA ILE A 233 12.39 -8.08 4.90
C ILE A 233 12.42 -6.64 5.38
N LEU A 234 12.83 -6.46 6.63
CA LEU A 234 13.00 -5.16 7.26
C LEU A 234 14.36 -4.56 6.93
N THR A 235 14.38 -3.27 6.67
CA THR A 235 15.60 -2.47 6.55
C THR A 235 16.02 -1.95 7.92
N ASP A 236 17.31 -1.99 8.21
CA ASP A 236 17.88 -1.28 9.37
C ASP A 236 17.93 0.22 9.06
N VAL A 237 16.79 0.90 9.26
CA VAL A 237 16.64 2.33 8.95
C VAL A 237 17.65 3.19 9.70
N PRO A 238 17.91 3.00 11.01
CA PRO A 238 18.96 3.74 11.71
C PRO A 238 20.34 3.62 11.06
N ALA A 239 20.73 2.39 10.66
CA ALA A 239 22.03 2.19 10.01
C ALA A 239 22.09 2.83 8.61
N VAL A 240 20.98 2.82 7.85
CA VAL A 240 20.86 3.51 6.56
C VAL A 240 21.03 5.02 6.75
N CYS A 241 20.32 5.62 7.72
CA CYS A 241 20.42 7.05 8.01
C CYS A 241 21.85 7.45 8.38
N ARG A 242 22.50 6.71 9.30
CA ARG A 242 23.91 6.96 9.66
C ARG A 242 24.85 6.87 8.46
N ALA A 243 24.65 5.89 7.58
CA ALA A 243 25.50 5.74 6.38
C ALA A 243 25.34 6.91 5.41
N LEU A 244 24.14 7.45 5.27
CA LEU A 244 23.83 8.60 4.42
C LEU A 244 24.37 9.91 5.04
N HIS A 245 24.05 10.18 6.31
CA HIS A 245 24.42 11.45 6.97
C HIS A 245 25.93 11.61 7.12
N ARG A 246 26.68 10.54 7.38
CA ARG A 246 28.16 10.58 7.41
C ARG A 246 28.78 11.12 6.12
N GLU A 247 28.10 10.96 5.01
CA GLU A 247 28.53 11.45 3.69
C GLU A 247 27.74 12.72 3.28
N GLY A 248 26.93 13.29 4.19
CA GLY A 248 26.14 14.51 3.98
C GLY A 248 24.98 14.33 3.00
N ALA A 249 24.45 13.12 2.87
CA ALA A 249 23.24 12.82 2.09
C ALA A 249 22.01 12.77 3.00
N LEU A 250 20.83 13.13 2.46
CA LEU A 250 19.56 13.10 3.17
C LEU A 250 18.98 11.68 3.21
N ALA A 251 18.25 11.36 4.28
CA ALA A 251 17.58 10.09 4.44
C ALA A 251 16.06 10.25 4.23
N CYS A 252 15.55 9.77 3.09
CA CYS A 252 14.13 9.75 2.74
C CYS A 252 13.63 8.30 2.78
N ILE A 253 12.72 7.99 3.69
CA ILE A 253 12.33 6.60 3.98
C ILE A 253 10.87 6.35 3.60
N ASP A 254 10.66 5.32 2.76
CA ASP A 254 9.33 4.84 2.40
C ASP A 254 8.80 3.82 3.42
N TYR A 255 7.84 4.26 4.21
CA TYR A 255 7.13 3.42 5.18
C TYR A 255 5.79 2.88 4.64
N ALA A 256 5.53 2.93 3.34
CA ALA A 256 4.24 2.48 2.79
C ALA A 256 3.89 1.03 3.16
N ALA A 257 4.86 0.11 3.14
CA ALA A 257 4.64 -1.28 3.52
C ALA A 257 4.83 -1.53 5.03
N ALA A 258 5.75 -0.81 5.66
CA ALA A 258 6.16 -1.00 7.05
C ALA A 258 5.36 -0.16 8.05
N GLY A 259 4.88 1.01 7.65
CA GLY A 259 4.29 2.01 8.53
C GLY A 259 3.17 1.53 9.46
N PRO A 260 2.27 0.62 9.05
CA PRO A 260 1.27 0.06 9.95
C PRO A 260 1.85 -0.76 11.11
N TYR A 261 3.08 -1.28 10.98
CA TYR A 261 3.58 -2.40 11.79
C TYR A 261 4.82 -2.07 12.61
N VAL A 262 5.65 -1.11 12.18
CA VAL A 262 6.94 -0.82 12.81
C VAL A 262 6.95 0.53 13.52
N PRO A 263 7.74 0.72 14.58
CA PRO A 263 7.99 2.06 15.13
C PRO A 263 8.61 2.98 14.09
N ILE A 264 8.23 4.23 14.12
CA ILE A 264 8.80 5.31 13.30
C ILE A 264 9.24 6.40 14.28
N ASP A 265 10.49 6.81 14.19
CA ASP A 265 11.05 7.90 15.00
C ASP A 265 11.93 8.75 14.09
N MET A 266 11.45 9.96 13.77
CA MET A 266 12.21 10.89 12.91
C MET A 266 13.37 11.55 13.64
N HIS A 267 13.33 11.59 14.99
CA HIS A 267 14.35 12.25 15.82
C HIS A 267 14.83 11.33 16.94
N PRO A 268 15.52 10.21 16.60
CA PRO A 268 16.10 9.35 17.61
C PRO A 268 17.22 10.08 18.40
N ALA A 269 17.68 9.44 19.48
CA ALA A 269 18.70 10.04 20.36
C ALA A 269 20.04 10.29 19.64
N ASP A 270 20.41 9.45 18.66
CA ASP A 270 21.56 9.68 17.79
C ASP A 270 21.13 10.55 16.60
N PRO A 271 21.64 11.79 16.46
CA PRO A 271 21.26 12.70 15.39
C PRO A 271 21.64 12.18 13.98
N ASP A 272 22.62 11.28 13.88
CA ASP A 272 22.97 10.65 12.61
C ASP A 272 21.92 9.63 12.14
N GLU A 273 21.01 9.20 13.03
CA GLU A 273 19.90 8.29 12.72
C GLU A 273 18.61 9.00 12.33
N ARG A 274 18.58 10.35 12.34
CA ARG A 274 17.38 11.12 11.99
C ARG A 274 16.86 10.76 10.59
N ILE A 275 15.56 10.93 10.39
CA ILE A 275 14.93 10.78 9.09
C ILE A 275 14.55 12.16 8.57
N ASP A 276 14.99 12.52 7.36
CA ASP A 276 14.73 13.83 6.77
C ASP A 276 13.36 13.90 6.07
N ALA A 277 12.87 12.76 5.56
CA ALA A 277 11.52 12.66 5.02
C ALA A 277 10.95 11.24 5.17
N VAL A 278 9.65 11.16 5.48
CA VAL A 278 8.87 9.91 5.61
C VAL A 278 7.71 9.92 4.61
N PHE A 279 7.56 8.85 3.84
CA PHE A 279 6.44 8.63 2.93
C PHE A 279 5.50 7.58 3.49
N LEU A 280 4.19 7.87 3.54
CA LEU A 280 3.20 7.00 4.16
C LEU A 280 1.98 6.78 3.26
N SER A 281 1.53 5.52 3.27
CA SER A 281 0.27 5.09 2.65
C SER A 281 -0.72 4.72 3.75
N THR A 282 -1.40 5.71 4.30
CA THR A 282 -2.32 5.55 5.43
C THR A 282 -3.52 4.64 5.12
N HIS A 283 -3.88 4.50 3.84
CA HIS A 283 -4.89 3.52 3.38
C HIS A 283 -4.49 2.05 3.63
N LYS A 284 -3.22 1.77 3.94
CA LYS A 284 -2.73 0.43 4.31
C LYS A 284 -2.85 0.13 5.81
N PHE A 285 -3.11 1.15 6.62
CA PHE A 285 -3.36 0.98 8.05
C PHE A 285 -4.75 0.41 8.29
N MET A 286 -4.96 -0.22 9.44
CA MET A 286 -6.31 -0.64 9.85
C MET A 286 -7.18 0.58 10.10
N GLY A 287 -8.39 0.58 9.54
CA GLY A 287 -9.27 1.75 9.52
C GLY A 287 -8.89 2.82 8.49
N GLY A 288 -7.85 2.56 7.69
CA GLY A 288 -7.29 3.50 6.72
C GLY A 288 -7.88 3.55 5.30
N PRO A 289 -8.71 2.60 4.81
CA PRO A 289 -9.28 2.72 3.48
C PRO A 289 -9.94 4.08 3.26
N GLY A 290 -9.56 4.78 2.17
CA GLY A 290 -10.01 6.14 1.89
C GLY A 290 -9.25 7.25 2.63
N ALA A 291 -8.17 6.95 3.36
CA ALA A 291 -7.34 7.95 4.00
C ALA A 291 -6.33 8.58 3.02
N SER A 292 -6.04 9.87 3.24
CA SER A 292 -5.02 10.62 2.50
C SER A 292 -3.64 10.02 2.67
N GLY A 293 -2.79 10.07 1.63
CA GLY A 293 -1.36 9.85 1.77
C GLY A 293 -0.72 10.93 2.64
N VAL A 294 0.45 10.64 3.19
CA VAL A 294 1.16 11.59 4.07
C VAL A 294 2.63 11.68 3.68
N LEU A 295 3.11 12.93 3.60
CA LEU A 295 4.52 13.29 3.61
C LEU A 295 4.81 13.98 4.94
N VAL A 296 5.81 13.50 5.68
CA VAL A 296 6.41 14.25 6.79
C VAL A 296 7.85 14.54 6.41
N ALA A 297 8.23 15.81 6.42
CA ALA A 297 9.54 16.20 5.93
C ALA A 297 10.11 17.38 6.70
N SER A 298 11.44 17.40 6.87
CA SER A 298 12.14 18.53 7.46
C SER A 298 11.86 19.82 6.69
N ARG A 299 11.66 20.92 7.44
CA ARG A 299 11.47 22.28 6.91
C ARG A 299 12.54 22.69 5.90
N GLU A 300 13.76 22.21 6.06
CA GLU A 300 14.88 22.52 5.19
C GLU A 300 14.70 22.06 3.74
N LEU A 301 13.79 21.11 3.51
CA LEU A 301 13.47 20.60 2.17
C LEU A 301 12.51 21.51 1.39
N PHE A 302 11.88 22.49 2.05
CA PHE A 302 10.92 23.42 1.45
C PHE A 302 11.64 24.68 0.93
N ARG A 303 12.48 24.50 -0.07
CA ARG A 303 13.36 25.57 -0.58
C ARG A 303 12.67 26.55 -1.54
N SER A 304 11.57 26.14 -2.17
CA SER A 304 10.84 26.96 -3.13
C SER A 304 9.92 27.97 -2.43
N ARG A 305 9.91 29.21 -2.89
CA ARG A 305 8.93 30.22 -2.49
C ARG A 305 7.55 29.94 -3.09
N VAL A 306 7.52 29.42 -4.30
CA VAL A 306 6.29 29.04 -4.99
C VAL A 306 5.95 27.61 -4.58
N PRO A 307 4.73 27.34 -4.12
CA PRO A 307 4.33 25.97 -3.77
C PRO A 307 4.39 25.05 -5.00
N GLU A 308 4.55 23.77 -4.76
CA GLU A 308 4.58 22.76 -5.83
C GLU A 308 3.28 22.77 -6.64
N ARG A 309 2.15 23.06 -5.98
CA ARG A 309 0.82 23.19 -6.59
C ARG A 309 0.15 24.49 -6.15
N PRO A 310 0.40 25.61 -6.84
CA PRO A 310 -0.28 26.88 -6.55
C PRO A 310 -1.78 26.74 -6.74
N GLY A 311 -2.57 27.29 -5.79
CA GLY A 311 -4.03 27.24 -5.87
C GLY A 311 -4.71 28.04 -4.76
N GLY A 312 -6.03 27.94 -4.66
CA GLY A 312 -6.80 28.56 -3.58
C GLY A 312 -6.32 28.06 -2.21
N GLY A 313 -6.25 28.93 -1.22
CA GLY A 313 -5.78 28.64 0.13
C GLY A 313 -4.26 28.69 0.33
N THR A 314 -3.47 28.78 -0.73
CA THR A 314 -1.99 28.82 -0.65
C THR A 314 -1.41 30.24 -0.56
N VAL A 315 -2.25 31.26 -0.54
CA VAL A 315 -1.86 32.66 -0.66
C VAL A 315 -2.46 33.52 0.44
N ASP A 316 -1.69 34.47 0.94
CA ASP A 316 -2.16 35.52 1.84
C ASP A 316 -2.71 36.71 1.04
N TYR A 317 -2.15 36.97 -0.16
CA TYR A 317 -2.59 38.06 -1.03
C TYR A 317 -2.39 37.74 -2.51
N VAL A 318 -3.37 38.12 -3.33
CA VAL A 318 -3.27 38.20 -4.79
C VAL A 318 -3.92 39.49 -5.25
N GLY A 319 -3.20 40.33 -5.97
CA GLY A 319 -3.74 41.59 -6.48
C GLY A 319 -2.90 42.18 -7.59
N PRO A 320 -3.27 43.35 -8.13
CA PRO A 320 -2.50 44.05 -9.14
C PRO A 320 -1.07 44.35 -8.62
N GLY A 321 -0.04 43.99 -9.37
CA GLY A 321 1.32 44.42 -9.12
C GLY A 321 1.53 45.89 -9.51
N LEU A 322 2.47 46.57 -8.86
CA LEU A 322 2.87 47.89 -9.25
C LEU A 322 3.62 47.83 -10.61
N PRO A 323 3.52 48.89 -11.45
CA PRO A 323 4.27 48.95 -12.72
C PRO A 323 5.78 48.78 -12.57
N SER A 324 6.31 49.16 -11.40
CA SER A 324 7.74 49.04 -11.05
C SER A 324 8.15 47.60 -10.68
N GLU A 325 7.20 46.70 -10.41
CA GLU A 325 7.46 45.30 -10.02
C GLU A 325 7.41 44.36 -11.23
N GLY A 326 7.42 44.89 -12.45
CA GLY A 326 7.34 44.15 -13.71
C GLY A 326 8.51 43.17 -13.88
N CYS A 327 8.22 42.03 -14.49
CA CYS A 327 9.25 41.07 -14.91
C CYS A 327 10.11 41.72 -16.01
N PRO A 328 11.43 41.83 -15.85
CA PRO A 328 12.32 42.38 -16.87
C PRO A 328 12.21 41.67 -18.23
N ALA A 329 11.78 40.40 -18.24
CA ALA A 329 11.61 39.57 -19.44
C ALA A 329 10.23 39.67 -20.09
N CYS A 330 9.24 40.38 -19.49
CA CYS A 330 7.84 40.35 -19.93
C CYS A 330 7.39 41.61 -20.73
N GLY A 331 8.28 42.56 -20.94
CA GLY A 331 8.01 43.80 -21.65
C GLY A 331 7.21 44.84 -20.83
N PRO A 332 7.26 46.11 -21.24
CA PRO A 332 6.53 47.20 -20.59
C PRO A 332 5.02 47.06 -20.82
N GLY A 333 4.23 46.93 -19.76
CA GLY A 333 2.77 46.92 -19.79
C GLY A 333 2.07 45.63 -19.41
N ALA A 334 2.78 44.51 -19.21
CA ALA A 334 2.20 43.29 -18.62
C ALA A 334 2.10 43.46 -17.11
N GLY A 335 0.98 44.00 -16.61
CA GLY A 335 0.66 44.04 -15.19
C GLY A 335 0.61 42.62 -14.61
N ARG A 336 1.73 42.10 -14.10
CA ARG A 336 1.71 40.85 -13.37
C ARG A 336 0.94 41.03 -12.06
N LEU A 337 0.11 40.03 -11.75
CA LEU A 337 -0.45 39.95 -10.40
C LEU A 337 0.69 39.79 -9.39
N ARG A 338 0.63 40.56 -8.32
CA ARG A 338 1.44 40.29 -7.12
C ARG A 338 0.82 39.12 -6.38
N VAL A 339 1.65 38.15 -6.03
CA VAL A 339 1.24 36.97 -5.26
C VAL A 339 2.16 36.85 -4.03
N ASP A 340 1.55 36.94 -2.86
CA ASP A 340 2.20 36.63 -1.59
C ASP A 340 1.66 35.29 -1.10
N TYR A 341 2.52 34.26 -1.12
CA TYR A 341 2.17 32.92 -0.66
C TYR A 341 2.16 32.84 0.86
N ALA A 342 1.31 31.97 1.44
CA ALA A 342 1.17 31.75 2.85
C ALA A 342 2.53 31.44 3.53
N ALA A 343 2.73 32.02 4.71
CA ALA A 343 3.94 31.80 5.49
C ALA A 343 4.02 30.40 6.09
N GLY A 344 2.87 29.80 6.44
CA GLY A 344 2.76 28.43 6.94
C GLY A 344 3.03 27.44 5.84
N LEU A 345 4.01 26.54 6.02
CA LEU A 345 4.42 25.60 4.98
C LEU A 345 3.31 24.60 4.62
N ALA A 346 2.58 24.09 5.61
CA ALA A 346 1.47 23.19 5.34
C ALA A 346 0.36 23.90 4.55
N GLU A 347 -0.05 25.08 4.95
CA GLU A 347 -1.05 25.91 4.27
C GLU A 347 -0.60 26.22 2.83
N ARG A 348 0.66 26.60 2.66
CA ARG A 348 1.23 26.92 1.34
C ARG A 348 1.24 25.72 0.40
N GLU A 349 1.50 24.51 0.91
CA GLU A 349 1.70 23.32 0.09
C GLU A 349 0.44 22.46 -0.11
N GLU A 350 -0.64 22.73 0.64
CA GLU A 350 -1.93 22.02 0.53
C GLU A 350 -3.00 22.88 -0.16
N GLY A 351 -2.77 23.21 -1.43
CA GLY A 351 -3.68 24.05 -2.23
C GLY A 351 -5.00 23.36 -2.59
N GLY A 352 -6.10 24.15 -2.54
CA GLY A 352 -7.45 23.70 -2.81
C GLY A 352 -8.16 23.15 -1.57
N THR A 353 -9.44 22.77 -1.70
CA THR A 353 -10.16 22.09 -0.60
C THR A 353 -9.55 20.69 -0.43
N PRO A 354 -8.97 20.40 0.77
CA PRO A 354 -8.34 19.10 1.00
C PRO A 354 -9.39 17.98 1.14
N ASP A 355 -8.93 16.73 1.11
CA ASP A 355 -9.76 15.57 1.48
C ASP A 355 -9.90 15.50 3.01
N ILE A 356 -10.78 16.37 3.55
CA ILE A 356 -10.93 16.58 4.99
C ILE A 356 -11.24 15.26 5.72
N LEU A 357 -12.14 14.43 5.16
CA LEU A 357 -12.51 13.15 5.77
C LEU A 357 -11.40 12.12 5.64
N GLY A 358 -10.67 12.12 4.52
CA GLY A 358 -9.49 11.29 4.33
C GLY A 358 -8.35 11.65 5.27
N ASP A 359 -8.15 12.93 5.55
CA ASP A 359 -7.15 13.44 6.50
C ASP A 359 -7.50 13.02 7.93
N VAL A 360 -8.78 13.20 8.34
CA VAL A 360 -9.27 12.74 9.65
C VAL A 360 -9.14 11.23 9.80
N ARG A 361 -9.44 10.47 8.74
CA ARG A 361 -9.30 9.02 8.73
C ARG A 361 -7.84 8.59 8.89
N ALA A 362 -6.89 9.31 8.27
CA ALA A 362 -5.46 9.09 8.47
C ALA A 362 -5.08 9.28 9.96
N GLY A 363 -5.55 10.34 10.60
CA GLY A 363 -5.35 10.58 12.04
C GLY A 363 -5.94 9.46 12.91
N LEU A 364 -7.17 9.01 12.62
CA LEU A 364 -7.80 7.89 13.34
C LEU A 364 -7.02 6.60 13.22
N ALA A 365 -6.49 6.29 12.02
CA ALA A 365 -5.66 5.12 11.78
C ALA A 365 -4.32 5.18 12.56
N PHE A 366 -3.68 6.36 12.60
CA PHE A 366 -2.49 6.59 13.42
C PHE A 366 -2.79 6.48 14.92
N ARG A 367 -3.90 7.06 15.38
CA ARG A 367 -4.34 6.94 16.78
C ARG A 367 -4.53 5.49 17.18
N LEU A 368 -5.19 4.67 16.34
CA LEU A 368 -5.35 3.24 16.60
C LEU A 368 -3.99 2.54 16.71
N ARG A 369 -3.08 2.80 15.76
CA ARG A 369 -1.73 2.24 15.78
C ARG A 369 -0.97 2.59 17.06
N THR A 370 -1.07 3.84 17.51
CA THR A 370 -0.46 4.31 18.77
C THR A 370 -1.04 3.59 19.99
N LEU A 371 -2.37 3.37 20.02
CA LEU A 371 -3.03 2.63 21.10
C LEU A 371 -2.59 1.17 21.19
N LEU A 372 -2.30 0.56 20.03
CA LEU A 372 -1.81 -0.83 19.93
C LEU A 372 -0.33 -0.96 20.28
N ASP A 373 0.42 0.11 20.30
CA ASP A 373 1.89 0.19 20.41
C ASP A 373 2.62 -0.51 19.24
N PRO A 374 3.23 0.24 18.32
CA PRO A 374 3.95 -0.32 17.16
C PRO A 374 5.08 -1.31 17.54
N ARG A 375 5.67 -1.16 18.74
CA ARG A 375 6.70 -2.10 19.21
C ARG A 375 6.09 -3.48 19.52
N ARG A 376 4.89 -3.50 20.10
CA ARG A 376 4.15 -4.74 20.40
C ARG A 376 3.62 -5.37 19.11
N ILE A 377 3.13 -4.54 18.16
CA ILE A 377 2.74 -5.01 16.83
C ILE A 377 3.93 -5.70 16.17
N LEU A 378 5.08 -5.03 16.07
CA LEU A 378 6.28 -5.59 15.42
C LEU A 378 6.74 -6.89 16.10
N ALA A 379 6.80 -6.93 17.43
CA ALA A 379 7.20 -8.13 18.17
C ALA A 379 6.31 -9.34 17.81
N HIS A 380 5.00 -9.11 17.69
CA HIS A 380 4.03 -10.14 17.31
C HIS A 380 4.18 -10.54 15.83
N GLU A 381 4.33 -9.58 14.93
CA GLU A 381 4.54 -9.80 13.48
C GLU A 381 5.79 -10.63 13.19
N LEU A 382 6.89 -10.39 13.92
CA LEU A 382 8.13 -11.17 13.77
C LEU A 382 7.93 -12.66 14.14
N VAL A 383 7.11 -12.94 15.15
CA VAL A 383 6.78 -14.33 15.53
C VAL A 383 5.92 -14.99 14.46
N LEU A 384 4.87 -14.29 13.98
CA LEU A 384 4.00 -14.78 12.92
C LEU A 384 4.79 -15.06 11.63
N ALA A 385 5.66 -14.14 11.22
CA ALA A 385 6.48 -14.30 10.03
C ALA A 385 7.37 -15.55 10.10
N ARG A 386 8.06 -15.71 11.22
CA ARG A 386 8.96 -16.86 11.43
C ARG A 386 8.22 -18.19 11.37
N SER A 387 7.08 -18.28 12.05
CA SER A 387 6.24 -19.49 12.05
C SER A 387 5.70 -19.82 10.65
N ALA A 388 5.19 -18.80 9.92
CA ALA A 388 4.64 -18.98 8.59
C ALA A 388 5.72 -19.36 7.55
N VAL A 389 6.90 -18.71 7.60
CA VAL A 389 8.05 -19.06 6.75
C VAL A 389 8.47 -20.51 7.01
N ALA A 390 8.67 -20.91 8.26
CA ALA A 390 9.09 -22.28 8.60
C ALA A 390 8.08 -23.32 8.08
N ARG A 391 6.78 -23.06 8.22
CA ARG A 391 5.73 -23.97 7.76
C ARG A 391 5.67 -24.10 6.23
N LEU A 392 5.70 -22.99 5.49
CA LEU A 392 5.61 -23.02 4.04
C LEU A 392 6.91 -23.51 3.38
N ALA A 393 8.08 -23.18 3.93
CA ALA A 393 9.37 -23.67 3.45
C ALA A 393 9.53 -25.19 3.57
N ALA A 394 8.81 -25.83 4.50
CA ALA A 394 8.80 -27.28 4.63
C ALA A 394 8.04 -28.00 3.49
N ARG A 395 7.34 -27.26 2.61
CA ARG A 395 6.58 -27.84 1.49
C ARG A 395 7.39 -27.85 0.21
N PRO A 396 7.75 -29.02 -0.35
CA PRO A 396 8.66 -29.08 -1.52
C PRO A 396 8.17 -28.33 -2.76
N ARG A 397 6.84 -28.23 -2.95
CA ARG A 397 6.24 -27.55 -4.11
C ARG A 397 6.09 -26.04 -3.93
N ILE A 398 6.35 -25.50 -2.73
CA ILE A 398 6.26 -24.06 -2.46
C ILE A 398 7.66 -23.47 -2.48
N ARG A 399 7.89 -22.55 -3.41
CA ARG A 399 9.12 -21.75 -3.45
C ARG A 399 8.83 -20.38 -2.87
N LEU A 400 9.22 -20.14 -1.62
CA LEU A 400 9.21 -18.80 -1.03
C LEU A 400 10.23 -17.91 -1.73
N LEU A 401 9.89 -16.65 -1.93
CA LEU A 401 10.78 -15.66 -2.53
C LEU A 401 11.54 -14.87 -1.47
N GLY A 402 12.81 -14.63 -1.75
CA GLY A 402 13.75 -13.98 -0.84
C GLY A 402 14.34 -14.92 0.21
N PRO A 403 15.26 -14.41 1.03
CA PRO A 403 15.89 -15.19 2.09
C PRO A 403 14.87 -15.62 3.13
N LEU A 404 15.08 -16.79 3.73
CA LEU A 404 14.16 -17.36 4.71
C LEU A 404 14.46 -16.87 6.14
N ASP A 405 15.70 -16.46 6.37
CA ASP A 405 16.20 -15.96 7.65
C ASP A 405 16.13 -14.43 7.72
N GLY A 406 16.30 -13.89 8.93
CA GLY A 406 16.31 -12.46 9.19
C GLY A 406 14.96 -11.87 9.62
N PRO A 407 14.97 -10.63 10.13
CA PRO A 407 13.77 -9.95 10.58
C PRO A 407 12.91 -9.55 9.40
N ARG A 408 11.63 -9.95 9.44
CA ARG A 408 10.65 -9.65 8.39
C ARG A 408 9.24 -9.51 8.94
N LEU A 409 8.44 -8.73 8.25
CA LEU A 409 6.99 -8.74 8.39
C LEU A 409 6.40 -10.02 7.77
N PRO A 410 5.23 -10.48 8.19
CA PRO A 410 4.56 -11.65 7.62
C PRO A 410 3.92 -11.34 6.25
N ILE A 411 4.72 -10.79 5.36
CA ILE A 411 4.46 -10.57 3.94
C ILE A 411 5.22 -11.66 3.20
N LEU A 412 4.49 -12.62 2.67
CA LEU A 412 5.06 -13.82 2.08
C LEU A 412 4.72 -13.89 0.60
N SER A 413 5.75 -13.83 -0.23
CA SER A 413 5.62 -14.05 -1.68
C SER A 413 6.15 -15.42 -2.02
N PHE A 414 5.41 -16.15 -2.86
CA PHE A 414 5.76 -17.52 -3.23
C PHE A 414 5.23 -17.90 -4.61
N ASN A 415 5.83 -18.95 -5.17
CA ASN A 415 5.32 -19.67 -6.32
C ASN A 415 5.08 -21.13 -5.96
N VAL A 416 4.11 -21.75 -6.63
CA VAL A 416 3.83 -23.19 -6.57
C VAL A 416 4.34 -23.83 -7.85
N GLU A 417 5.15 -24.87 -7.72
CA GLU A 417 5.75 -25.56 -8.86
C GLU A 417 4.70 -26.03 -9.89
N GLY A 418 4.90 -25.63 -11.15
CA GLY A 418 4.06 -25.98 -12.29
C GLY A 418 2.71 -25.24 -12.35
N LEU A 419 2.39 -24.35 -11.41
CA LEU A 419 1.15 -23.57 -11.42
C LEU A 419 1.44 -22.08 -11.70
N HIS A 420 0.62 -21.48 -12.56
CA HIS A 420 0.65 -20.05 -12.80
C HIS A 420 0.20 -19.27 -11.55
N HIS A 421 0.88 -18.20 -11.20
CA HIS A 421 0.56 -17.43 -9.99
C HIS A 421 -0.88 -16.91 -9.94
N GLU A 422 -1.44 -16.45 -11.07
CA GLU A 422 -2.85 -16.02 -11.13
C GLU A 422 -3.82 -17.19 -10.89
N LEU A 423 -3.49 -18.41 -11.37
CA LEU A 423 -4.28 -19.60 -11.07
C LEU A 423 -4.22 -19.96 -9.59
N VAL A 424 -3.04 -19.87 -8.98
CA VAL A 424 -2.90 -20.14 -7.54
C VAL A 424 -3.76 -19.17 -6.73
N ALA A 425 -3.76 -17.87 -7.07
CA ALA A 425 -4.63 -16.90 -6.42
C ALA A 425 -6.12 -17.18 -6.68
N ALA A 426 -6.49 -17.55 -7.90
CA ALA A 426 -7.86 -17.95 -8.22
C ALA A 426 -8.32 -19.18 -7.43
N LEU A 427 -7.46 -20.20 -7.26
CA LEU A 427 -7.77 -21.38 -6.47
C LEU A 427 -7.86 -21.09 -4.97
N LEU A 428 -7.05 -20.18 -4.45
CA LEU A 428 -7.16 -19.71 -3.06
C LEU A 428 -8.50 -19.03 -2.81
N ASP A 429 -8.96 -18.19 -3.74
CA ASP A 429 -10.27 -17.55 -3.66
C ASP A 429 -11.40 -18.56 -3.84
N ASP A 430 -11.42 -19.31 -4.95
CA ASP A 430 -12.53 -20.15 -5.36
C ASP A 430 -12.75 -21.36 -4.42
N LEU A 431 -11.68 -21.96 -3.88
CA LEU A 431 -11.79 -23.12 -3.00
C LEU A 431 -11.91 -22.75 -1.52
N PHE A 432 -11.28 -21.64 -1.10
CA PHE A 432 -11.09 -21.31 0.32
C PHE A 432 -11.57 -19.90 0.72
N GLY A 433 -11.96 -19.03 -0.23
CA GLY A 433 -12.34 -17.64 0.04
C GLY A 433 -11.16 -16.76 0.43
N VAL A 434 -9.91 -17.19 0.21
CA VAL A 434 -8.71 -16.44 0.58
C VAL A 434 -8.41 -15.41 -0.50
N GLN A 435 -8.47 -14.13 -0.12
CA GLN A 435 -8.19 -13.00 -1.00
C GLN A 435 -6.69 -12.68 -0.97
N ALA A 436 -5.94 -13.28 -1.89
CA ALA A 436 -4.51 -13.07 -2.07
C ALA A 436 -4.23 -12.22 -3.31
N ARG A 437 -3.04 -11.67 -3.41
CA ARG A 437 -2.59 -10.93 -4.59
C ARG A 437 -1.68 -11.79 -5.46
N ALA A 438 -1.87 -11.73 -6.79
CA ALA A 438 -0.93 -12.29 -7.75
C ALA A 438 -0.29 -11.20 -8.62
N GLY A 439 0.83 -11.52 -9.30
CA GLY A 439 1.55 -10.64 -10.21
C GLY A 439 2.89 -10.14 -9.65
N CYS A 440 3.43 -9.05 -10.23
CA CYS A 440 4.77 -8.53 -9.90
C CYS A 440 4.81 -7.55 -8.71
N SER A 441 3.69 -7.25 -8.07
CA SER A 441 3.57 -6.38 -6.88
C SER A 441 4.28 -5.01 -7.01
N CYS A 442 4.37 -4.46 -8.23
CA CYS A 442 5.03 -3.18 -8.53
C CYS A 442 6.49 -3.09 -8.03
N ALA A 443 7.24 -4.19 -8.10
CA ALA A 443 8.66 -4.29 -7.75
C ALA A 443 9.42 -5.06 -8.85
N GLY A 444 9.43 -4.49 -10.07
CA GLY A 444 9.96 -5.14 -11.26
C GLY A 444 11.43 -5.56 -11.17
N PRO A 445 12.37 -4.65 -10.90
CA PRO A 445 13.79 -4.99 -10.78
C PRO A 445 14.07 -6.04 -9.72
N TYR A 446 13.48 -5.86 -8.52
CA TYR A 446 13.62 -6.83 -7.43
C TYR A 446 13.01 -8.18 -7.78
N GLY A 447 11.83 -8.19 -8.42
CA GLY A 447 11.18 -9.40 -8.88
C GLY A 447 12.03 -10.19 -9.88
N HIS A 448 12.73 -9.53 -10.80
CA HIS A 448 13.66 -10.19 -11.73
C HIS A 448 14.80 -10.89 -10.98
N ARG A 449 15.36 -10.26 -9.96
CA ARG A 449 16.38 -10.88 -9.09
C ARG A 449 15.84 -12.09 -8.35
N LEU A 450 14.68 -11.96 -7.70
CA LEU A 450 14.06 -13.06 -6.94
C LEU A 450 13.72 -14.28 -7.81
N LEU A 451 13.32 -14.04 -9.06
CA LEU A 451 12.97 -15.09 -10.02
C LEU A 451 14.17 -15.60 -10.85
N GLY A 452 15.36 -14.98 -10.71
CA GLY A 452 16.54 -15.32 -11.48
C GLY A 452 16.37 -15.02 -12.99
N ILE A 453 15.69 -13.90 -13.30
CA ILE A 453 15.45 -13.45 -14.67
C ILE A 453 16.58 -12.51 -15.08
N ASP A 454 17.42 -12.97 -15.99
CA ASP A 454 18.48 -12.16 -16.59
C ASP A 454 17.96 -11.15 -17.62
N ALA A 455 18.83 -10.25 -18.08
CA ALA A 455 18.48 -9.21 -19.05
C ALA A 455 17.94 -9.77 -20.39
N ALA A 456 18.48 -10.89 -20.86
CA ALA A 456 18.05 -11.50 -22.12
C ALA A 456 16.63 -12.06 -22.01
N ARG A 457 16.35 -12.79 -20.92
CA ARG A 457 15.01 -13.31 -20.63
C ARG A 457 14.01 -12.19 -20.35
N SER A 458 14.43 -11.14 -19.63
CA SER A 458 13.62 -9.93 -19.41
C SER A 458 13.22 -9.26 -20.72
N ALA A 459 14.15 -9.12 -21.68
CA ALA A 459 13.86 -8.56 -22.99
C ALA A 459 12.84 -9.41 -23.78
N ARG A 460 12.87 -10.75 -23.64
CA ARG A 460 11.85 -11.64 -24.25
C ARG A 460 10.47 -11.41 -23.62
N TYR A 461 10.34 -11.36 -22.29
CA TYR A 461 9.07 -11.02 -21.62
C TYR A 461 8.56 -9.66 -22.06
N ARG A 462 9.45 -8.65 -22.16
CA ARG A 462 9.07 -7.30 -22.61
C ARG A 462 8.47 -7.33 -24.02
N ARG A 463 9.06 -8.09 -24.97
CA ARG A 463 8.48 -8.22 -26.32
C ARG A 463 7.09 -8.82 -26.30
N LEU A 464 6.86 -9.90 -25.52
CA LEU A 464 5.53 -10.51 -25.39
C LEU A 464 4.52 -9.53 -24.79
N ILE A 465 4.90 -8.80 -23.75
CA ILE A 465 4.05 -7.79 -23.11
C ILE A 465 3.66 -6.69 -24.12
N HIS A 466 4.61 -6.20 -24.92
CA HIS A 466 4.31 -5.21 -25.96
C HIS A 466 3.41 -5.75 -27.09
N ARG A 467 3.39 -7.05 -27.31
CA ARG A 467 2.45 -7.75 -28.21
C ARG A 467 1.10 -8.03 -27.57
N GLY A 468 0.88 -7.60 -26.31
CA GLY A 468 -0.37 -7.83 -25.58
C GLY A 468 -0.49 -9.23 -24.96
N VAL A 469 0.61 -9.99 -24.85
CA VAL A 469 0.63 -11.33 -24.25
C VAL A 469 1.03 -11.23 -22.78
N LEU A 470 0.08 -10.87 -21.92
CA LEU A 470 0.33 -10.69 -20.49
C LEU A 470 0.34 -12.01 -19.71
N GLY A 471 -0.28 -13.07 -20.24
CA GLY A 471 -0.28 -14.40 -19.61
C GLY A 471 1.10 -15.04 -19.47
N ALA A 472 2.11 -14.57 -20.20
CA ALA A 472 3.49 -14.99 -20.03
C ALA A 472 4.25 -14.18 -18.97
N LYS A 473 3.69 -13.08 -18.46
CA LYS A 473 4.38 -12.17 -17.53
C LYS A 473 4.77 -12.88 -16.24
N PRO A 474 6.04 -12.79 -15.81
CA PRO A 474 6.48 -13.40 -14.56
C PRO A 474 5.83 -12.72 -13.35
N GLY A 475 5.55 -13.51 -12.32
CA GLY A 475 4.94 -13.02 -11.09
C GLY A 475 4.98 -14.07 -9.98
N TRP A 476 4.32 -13.76 -8.91
CA TRP A 476 4.18 -14.61 -7.72
C TRP A 476 2.84 -14.35 -7.02
N VAL A 477 2.49 -15.22 -6.10
CA VAL A 477 1.40 -14.98 -5.14
C VAL A 477 1.97 -14.33 -3.90
N ARG A 478 1.28 -13.33 -3.35
CA ARG A 478 1.62 -12.69 -2.08
C ARG A 478 0.45 -12.79 -1.12
N ILE A 479 0.73 -13.23 0.09
CA ILE A 479 -0.18 -13.18 1.23
C ILE A 479 0.41 -12.30 2.33
N SER A 480 -0.47 -11.69 3.12
CA SER A 480 -0.12 -10.91 4.31
C SER A 480 -0.92 -11.44 5.49
N ILE A 481 -0.26 -11.70 6.62
CA ILE A 481 -0.90 -12.16 7.86
C ILE A 481 -0.96 -10.98 8.81
N PRO A 482 -2.15 -10.49 9.22
CA PRO A 482 -2.23 -9.33 10.09
C PRO A 482 -1.95 -9.68 11.55
N TYR A 483 -1.37 -8.74 12.30
CA TYR A 483 -1.12 -8.87 13.73
C TYR A 483 -2.36 -9.21 14.57
N TYR A 484 -3.55 -8.92 14.08
CA TYR A 484 -4.81 -9.22 14.76
C TYR A 484 -5.45 -10.55 14.34
N ALA A 485 -4.83 -11.30 13.43
CA ALA A 485 -5.31 -12.63 13.06
C ALA A 485 -5.35 -13.56 14.26
N SER A 486 -6.40 -14.37 14.39
CA SER A 486 -6.43 -15.44 15.35
C SER A 486 -5.51 -16.60 14.90
N ALA A 487 -5.09 -17.43 15.83
CA ALA A 487 -4.32 -18.65 15.48
C ALA A 487 -5.06 -19.53 14.47
N ALA A 488 -6.40 -19.57 14.55
CA ALA A 488 -7.25 -20.29 13.61
C ALA A 488 -7.29 -19.65 12.22
N ASP A 489 -7.25 -18.29 12.13
CA ASP A 489 -7.15 -17.58 10.85
C ASP A 489 -5.80 -17.88 10.17
N VAL A 490 -4.71 -17.84 10.94
CA VAL A 490 -3.34 -18.14 10.45
C VAL A 490 -3.25 -19.60 9.98
N ASP A 491 -3.74 -20.55 10.79
CA ASP A 491 -3.73 -21.96 10.41
C ASP A 491 -4.51 -22.22 9.13
N TYR A 492 -5.71 -21.65 9.02
CA TYR A 492 -6.54 -21.81 7.84
C TYR A 492 -5.91 -21.22 6.59
N LEU A 493 -5.32 -20.01 6.68
CA LEU A 493 -4.63 -19.37 5.55
C LEU A 493 -3.47 -20.24 5.04
N LEU A 494 -2.61 -20.69 5.96
CA LEU A 494 -1.46 -21.49 5.57
C LEU A 494 -1.87 -22.88 5.06
N ALA A 495 -2.89 -23.52 5.67
CA ALA A 495 -3.45 -24.78 5.19
C ALA A 495 -4.08 -24.65 3.80
N ALA A 496 -4.72 -23.53 3.47
CA ALA A 496 -5.23 -23.26 2.13
C ALA A 496 -4.11 -23.19 1.09
N VAL A 497 -3.01 -22.47 1.41
CA VAL A 497 -1.82 -22.42 0.55
C VAL A 497 -1.21 -23.82 0.33
N GLU A 498 -1.08 -24.59 1.40
CA GLU A 498 -0.59 -25.98 1.35
C GLU A 498 -1.51 -26.86 0.47
N ALA A 499 -2.83 -26.76 0.64
CA ALA A 499 -3.79 -27.52 -0.14
C ALA A 499 -3.73 -27.17 -1.64
N VAL A 500 -3.56 -25.89 -2.00
CA VAL A 500 -3.35 -25.48 -3.39
C VAL A 500 -2.02 -26.02 -3.93
N ALA A 501 -0.97 -26.02 -3.14
CA ALA A 501 0.31 -26.60 -3.54
C ALA A 501 0.22 -28.11 -3.77
N ASP A 502 -0.51 -28.83 -2.92
CA ASP A 502 -0.62 -30.29 -2.98
C ASP A 502 -1.63 -30.76 -4.04
N HIS A 503 -2.67 -29.97 -4.34
CA HIS A 503 -3.82 -30.42 -5.12
C HIS A 503 -4.17 -29.53 -6.33
N GLY A 504 -3.58 -28.33 -6.45
CA GLY A 504 -3.96 -27.35 -7.47
C GLY A 504 -3.82 -27.83 -8.91
N ASP A 505 -2.88 -28.74 -9.17
CA ASP A 505 -2.69 -29.39 -10.48
C ASP A 505 -3.93 -30.14 -10.97
N ALA A 506 -4.72 -30.74 -10.07
CA ALA A 506 -5.95 -31.43 -10.41
C ALA A 506 -7.04 -30.47 -10.96
N PHE A 507 -7.01 -29.20 -10.56
CA PHE A 507 -8.01 -28.20 -10.94
C PHE A 507 -7.66 -27.44 -12.23
N VAL A 508 -6.40 -27.46 -12.71
CA VAL A 508 -5.99 -26.76 -13.94
C VAL A 508 -6.94 -27.03 -15.12
N PRO A 509 -7.38 -28.28 -15.39
CA PRO A 509 -8.27 -28.55 -16.52
C PRO A 509 -9.69 -27.96 -16.39
N LEU A 510 -10.06 -27.46 -15.22
CA LEU A 510 -11.33 -26.77 -15.01
C LEU A 510 -11.28 -25.28 -15.37
N TYR A 511 -10.10 -24.77 -15.67
CA TYR A 511 -9.88 -23.35 -15.96
C TYR A 511 -9.36 -23.14 -17.38
N ARG A 512 -9.63 -21.96 -17.92
CA ARG A 512 -9.11 -21.43 -19.17
C ARG A 512 -8.19 -20.26 -18.89
N LEU A 513 -7.00 -20.26 -19.49
CA LEU A 513 -6.06 -19.15 -19.46
C LEU A 513 -6.37 -18.16 -20.58
N SER A 514 -6.41 -16.88 -20.27
CA SER A 514 -6.32 -15.81 -21.26
C SER A 514 -4.86 -15.33 -21.41
N TRP A 515 -4.27 -15.58 -22.57
CA TRP A 515 -2.91 -15.05 -22.84
C TRP A 515 -2.88 -13.53 -22.89
N ARG A 516 -4.00 -12.90 -23.26
CA ARG A 516 -4.12 -11.46 -23.43
C ARG A 516 -3.95 -10.69 -22.12
N ASP A 517 -4.58 -11.14 -21.05
CA ASP A 517 -4.59 -10.45 -19.75
C ASP A 517 -4.03 -11.27 -18.58
N GLY A 518 -3.69 -12.54 -18.82
CA GLY A 518 -3.13 -13.44 -17.83
C GLY A 518 -4.16 -14.04 -16.86
N THR A 519 -5.46 -13.78 -17.05
CA THR A 519 -6.50 -14.26 -16.14
C THR A 519 -6.80 -15.74 -16.33
N TRP A 520 -7.25 -16.38 -15.26
CA TRP A 520 -7.75 -17.76 -15.26
C TRP A 520 -9.22 -17.77 -14.88
N GLN A 521 -10.04 -18.28 -15.79
CA GLN A 521 -11.49 -18.31 -15.62
C GLN A 521 -12.00 -19.75 -15.62
N PRO A 522 -12.97 -20.10 -14.74
CA PRO A 522 -13.63 -21.41 -14.79
C PRO A 522 -14.27 -21.63 -16.15
N ARG A 523 -14.08 -22.82 -16.73
CA ARG A 523 -14.61 -23.16 -18.07
C ARG A 523 -16.12 -23.20 -18.12
N ASP A 524 -16.73 -23.68 -17.05
CA ASP A 524 -18.19 -23.87 -16.97
C ASP A 524 -18.95 -22.60 -16.54
N GLY A 525 -18.26 -21.44 -16.49
CA GLY A 525 -18.90 -20.14 -16.30
C GLY A 525 -19.68 -19.99 -15.00
N GLY A 526 -19.31 -20.70 -13.95
CA GLY A 526 -19.97 -20.60 -12.65
C GLY A 526 -19.89 -19.15 -12.11
N PRO A 527 -20.99 -18.63 -11.54
CA PRO A 527 -21.05 -17.24 -11.11
C PRO A 527 -20.07 -16.99 -9.96
N ARG A 528 -19.09 -16.12 -10.16
CA ARG A 528 -18.50 -15.37 -9.05
C ARG A 528 -19.52 -14.31 -8.66
N THR A 529 -20.29 -14.59 -7.61
CA THR A 529 -21.28 -13.64 -7.11
C THR A 529 -20.73 -12.87 -5.92
N GLY A 530 -20.14 -11.71 -6.19
CA GLY A 530 -20.38 -10.53 -5.40
C GLY A 530 -21.34 -9.70 -6.23
N ALA A 531 -22.45 -9.25 -5.68
CA ALA A 531 -23.35 -8.40 -6.44
C ALA A 531 -22.53 -7.19 -6.92
N PRO A 532 -22.40 -6.94 -8.24
CA PRO A 532 -21.67 -5.79 -8.71
C PRO A 532 -22.37 -4.55 -8.13
N PHE A 533 -21.59 -3.64 -7.55
CA PHE A 533 -22.10 -2.35 -7.12
C PHE A 533 -22.33 -1.49 -8.38
N HIS A 534 -23.59 -1.19 -8.67
CA HIS A 534 -23.96 -0.32 -9.77
C HIS A 534 -24.35 1.05 -9.24
N LEU A 535 -23.65 2.10 -9.70
CA LEU A 535 -23.97 3.49 -9.31
C LEU A 535 -25.41 3.85 -9.64
N ALA A 536 -25.96 3.33 -10.74
CA ALA A 536 -27.35 3.57 -11.14
C ALA A 536 -28.36 3.08 -10.10
N GLU A 537 -28.06 1.98 -9.41
CA GLU A 537 -28.92 1.37 -8.41
C GLU A 537 -28.87 2.08 -7.04
N ALA A 538 -27.90 2.99 -6.84
CA ALA A 538 -27.70 3.67 -5.58
C ALA A 538 -28.92 4.55 -5.17
N PHE A 539 -29.78 4.90 -6.12
CA PHE A 539 -30.92 5.78 -5.94
C PHE A 539 -32.27 5.06 -6.09
N ASP A 540 -32.28 3.76 -6.37
CA ASP A 540 -33.52 2.98 -6.61
C ASP A 540 -34.29 2.60 -5.32
N GLY A 541 -33.88 3.12 -4.18
CA GLY A 541 -34.54 2.98 -2.87
C GLY A 541 -33.92 1.89 -1.97
N PRO A 542 -34.26 1.88 -0.68
CA PRO A 542 -33.74 0.89 0.27
C PRO A 542 -34.27 -0.50 -0.06
N GLY A 543 -33.49 -1.33 -0.75
CA GLY A 543 -33.85 -2.70 -1.16
C GLY A 543 -33.26 -3.11 -2.50
N SER A 544 -32.81 -2.17 -3.33
CA SER A 544 -32.16 -2.45 -4.62
C SER A 544 -30.70 -2.87 -4.47
N ALA A 545 -30.00 -2.45 -3.43
CA ALA A 545 -28.74 -3.06 -3.05
C ALA A 545 -29.02 -4.51 -2.67
N GLY A 546 -28.65 -5.44 -3.56
CA GLY A 546 -28.79 -6.87 -3.31
C GLY A 546 -28.37 -7.17 -1.88
N SER A 547 -29.03 -8.07 -1.19
CA SER A 547 -29.04 -8.39 0.24
C SER A 547 -27.68 -8.68 0.89
N ASN A 548 -26.69 -7.83 0.64
CA ASN A 548 -25.41 -7.75 1.34
C ASN A 548 -25.52 -6.90 2.63
N SER A 549 -26.70 -6.92 3.29
CA SER A 549 -26.73 -6.52 4.70
C SER A 549 -25.67 -7.37 5.40
N PRO A 550 -24.69 -6.75 6.07
CA PRO A 550 -23.66 -7.52 6.75
C PRO A 550 -24.37 -8.43 7.76
N GLU A 551 -24.39 -9.75 7.45
CA GLU A 551 -24.72 -10.74 8.46
C GLU A 551 -23.82 -10.47 9.66
N ALA A 552 -24.33 -10.59 10.87
CA ALA A 552 -23.48 -10.51 12.05
C ALA A 552 -22.32 -11.52 11.86
N PRO A 553 -21.05 -11.10 12.18
CA PRO A 553 -19.93 -12.00 12.01
C PRO A 553 -20.20 -13.30 12.76
N PRO A 554 -19.95 -14.47 12.13
CA PRO A 554 -20.19 -15.76 12.74
C PRO A 554 -19.30 -15.94 13.96
N ASP A 555 -19.74 -16.74 14.92
CA ASP A 555 -18.88 -17.16 16.03
C ASP A 555 -17.70 -18.03 15.54
N GLU A 556 -16.65 -18.12 16.35
CA GLU A 556 -15.43 -18.85 16.00
C GLU A 556 -15.70 -20.35 15.75
N ALA A 557 -16.69 -20.96 16.44
CA ALA A 557 -17.04 -22.36 16.22
C ALA A 557 -17.70 -22.59 14.85
N THR A 558 -18.54 -21.66 14.43
CA THR A 558 -19.15 -21.68 13.09
C THR A 558 -18.09 -21.48 12.00
N LEU A 559 -17.15 -20.53 12.20
CA LEU A 559 -16.02 -20.33 11.28
C LEU A 559 -15.16 -21.59 11.17
N ALA A 560 -14.84 -22.23 12.29
CA ALA A 560 -14.05 -23.45 12.30
C ALA A 560 -14.73 -24.59 11.53
N ARG A 561 -16.04 -24.78 11.71
CA ARG A 561 -16.82 -25.79 10.95
C ARG A 561 -16.83 -25.49 9.45
N ASP A 562 -17.12 -24.24 9.03
CA ASP A 562 -17.12 -23.84 7.63
C ASP A 562 -15.75 -24.09 6.99
N ARG A 563 -14.67 -23.69 7.67
CA ARG A 563 -13.29 -23.86 7.18
C ARG A 563 -12.85 -25.32 7.07
N ALA A 564 -13.22 -26.16 8.04
CA ALA A 564 -12.99 -27.61 7.97
C ALA A 564 -13.69 -28.21 6.76
N ARG A 565 -14.98 -27.90 6.57
CA ARG A 565 -15.76 -28.33 5.41
C ARG A 565 -15.13 -27.92 4.09
N PHE A 566 -14.68 -26.66 3.93
CA PHE A 566 -14.05 -26.21 2.68
C PHE A 566 -12.77 -26.98 2.36
N ARG A 567 -11.98 -27.31 3.37
CA ARG A 567 -10.77 -28.14 3.21
C ARG A 567 -11.11 -29.57 2.78
N GLU A 568 -12.11 -30.16 3.40
CA GLU A 568 -12.59 -31.52 3.06
C GLU A 568 -13.16 -31.56 1.63
N GLU A 569 -14.01 -30.59 1.26
CA GLU A 569 -14.57 -30.46 -0.10
C GLU A 569 -13.48 -30.33 -1.16
N ALA A 570 -12.46 -29.49 -0.91
CA ALA A 570 -11.35 -29.29 -1.83
C ALA A 570 -10.52 -30.57 -2.02
N ALA A 571 -10.22 -31.28 -0.92
CA ALA A 571 -9.45 -32.53 -0.97
C ALA A 571 -10.24 -33.66 -1.67
N ALA A 572 -11.53 -33.82 -1.34
CA ALA A 572 -12.39 -34.79 -1.99
C ALA A 572 -12.50 -34.52 -3.49
N ARG A 573 -12.76 -33.27 -3.87
CA ARG A 573 -12.87 -32.87 -5.28
C ARG A 573 -11.56 -33.10 -6.04
N ALA A 574 -10.41 -32.81 -5.44
CA ALA A 574 -9.10 -33.11 -6.03
C ALA A 574 -8.92 -34.61 -6.28
N GLY A 575 -9.40 -35.48 -5.35
CA GLY A 575 -9.38 -36.93 -5.51
C GLY A 575 -10.20 -37.40 -6.70
N GLU A 576 -11.45 -36.90 -6.82
CA GLU A 576 -12.35 -37.18 -7.95
C GLU A 576 -11.73 -36.74 -9.28
N LEU A 577 -11.19 -35.53 -9.34
CA LEU A 577 -10.57 -35.01 -10.54
C LEU A 577 -9.35 -35.82 -10.95
N ARG A 578 -8.49 -36.21 -10.00
CA ARG A 578 -7.35 -37.08 -10.30
C ARG A 578 -7.76 -38.47 -10.83
N ALA A 579 -8.84 -39.04 -10.32
CA ALA A 579 -9.41 -40.28 -10.86
C ALA A 579 -9.87 -40.06 -12.30
N ARG A 580 -10.68 -39.04 -12.55
CA ARG A 580 -11.14 -38.63 -13.89
C ARG A 580 -10.00 -38.41 -14.89
N TRP A 581 -8.95 -37.71 -14.47
CA TRP A 581 -7.79 -37.42 -15.35
C TRP A 581 -6.89 -38.63 -15.57
N ARG A 582 -6.98 -39.66 -14.75
CA ARG A 582 -6.30 -40.94 -15.04
C ARG A 582 -7.04 -41.72 -16.13
N GLU A 583 -8.38 -41.67 -16.13
CA GLU A 583 -9.22 -42.32 -17.16
C GLU A 583 -9.21 -41.56 -18.48
N ALA A 584 -9.21 -40.22 -18.44
CA ALA A 584 -9.21 -39.35 -19.60
C ALA A 584 -8.15 -38.22 -19.41
N PRO A 585 -6.88 -38.49 -19.71
CA PRO A 585 -5.79 -37.52 -19.49
C PRO A 585 -5.99 -36.22 -20.27
N PRO A 586 -5.85 -35.05 -19.65
CA PRO A 586 -5.93 -33.76 -20.33
C PRO A 586 -4.76 -33.58 -21.31
N ALA A 587 -5.00 -32.86 -22.39
CA ALA A 587 -3.96 -32.49 -23.33
C ALA A 587 -3.19 -31.26 -22.79
N TRP A 588 -2.15 -31.52 -22.03
CA TRP A 588 -1.34 -30.49 -21.40
C TRP A 588 -0.52 -29.68 -22.39
N ASN A 589 -0.43 -28.37 -22.20
CA ASN A 589 0.47 -27.45 -22.86
C ASN A 589 0.51 -27.64 -24.39
N ARG A 590 -0.66 -27.67 -25.03
CA ARG A 590 -0.73 -27.69 -26.50
C ARG A 590 0.07 -26.50 -27.04
N PRO A 591 0.89 -26.72 -28.08
CA PRO A 591 1.63 -25.64 -28.72
C PRO A 591 0.68 -24.50 -29.12
N THR A 592 1.05 -23.28 -28.77
CA THR A 592 0.24 -22.09 -29.07
C THR A 592 0.37 -21.65 -30.53
N GLY A 593 1.36 -22.15 -31.25
CA GLY A 593 1.78 -21.67 -32.57
C GLY A 593 2.76 -20.50 -32.51
N ASP A 594 3.04 -19.98 -31.32
CA ASP A 594 4.05 -18.95 -31.07
C ASP A 594 5.20 -19.53 -30.24
N ALA A 595 6.33 -19.78 -30.91
CA ALA A 595 7.49 -20.42 -30.30
C ALA A 595 8.06 -19.62 -29.10
N GLU A 596 7.89 -18.30 -29.06
CA GLU A 596 8.36 -17.47 -27.94
C GLU A 596 7.46 -17.62 -26.72
N VAL A 597 6.16 -17.71 -26.91
CA VAL A 597 5.18 -18.02 -25.85
C VAL A 597 5.43 -19.40 -25.30
N ASP A 598 5.53 -20.41 -26.18
CA ASP A 598 5.75 -21.81 -25.78
C ASP A 598 7.06 -21.99 -25.00
N ALA A 599 8.11 -21.25 -25.36
CA ALA A 599 9.40 -21.29 -24.66
C ALA A 599 9.43 -20.55 -23.31
N LEU A 600 8.48 -19.64 -23.06
CA LEU A 600 8.39 -18.86 -21.82
C LEU A 600 7.24 -19.31 -20.90
N ALA A 601 6.36 -20.19 -21.36
CA ALA A 601 5.30 -20.80 -20.56
C ALA A 601 5.92 -21.82 -19.58
N TRP A 602 6.16 -21.42 -18.34
CA TRP A 602 6.80 -22.23 -17.29
C TRP A 602 5.81 -23.04 -16.44
N PHE A 603 4.52 -22.89 -16.71
CA PHE A 603 3.40 -23.49 -15.96
C PHE A 603 2.57 -24.42 -16.85
N ARG A 604 1.68 -25.20 -16.22
CA ARG A 604 0.76 -26.10 -16.92
C ARG A 604 -0.55 -25.40 -17.25
N TYR A 605 -1.07 -25.69 -18.44
CA TYR A 605 -2.42 -25.31 -18.87
C TYR A 605 -3.00 -26.39 -19.80
N VAL A 606 -4.30 -26.40 -19.97
CA VAL A 606 -5.02 -27.34 -20.87
C VAL A 606 -5.72 -26.55 -21.97
N GLU A 607 -6.38 -25.47 -21.61
CA GLU A 607 -7.08 -24.59 -22.54
C GLU A 607 -6.61 -23.14 -22.32
N ALA A 608 -6.33 -22.48 -23.42
CA ALA A 608 -5.93 -21.08 -23.43
C ALA A 608 -6.49 -20.39 -24.67
N GLU A 609 -6.72 -19.06 -24.55
CA GLU A 609 -7.26 -18.20 -25.59
C GLU A 609 -6.52 -16.86 -25.65
N GLY A 610 -6.83 -16.05 -26.66
CA GLY A 610 -6.34 -14.65 -26.74
C GLY A 610 -4.98 -14.50 -27.40
N LEU A 611 -4.42 -15.54 -28.01
CA LEU A 611 -3.34 -15.39 -28.98
C LEU A 611 -3.99 -15.21 -30.37
N THR A 612 -3.83 -14.04 -30.96
CA THR A 612 -4.09 -13.84 -32.39
C THR A 612 -2.91 -14.45 -33.14
N PRO A 613 -3.12 -15.31 -34.16
CA PRO A 613 -2.05 -15.68 -35.06
C PRO A 613 -1.44 -14.40 -35.64
N GLY A 614 -0.15 -14.20 -35.47
CA GLY A 614 0.60 -13.07 -36.02
C GLY A 614 0.68 -13.10 -37.55
#